data_8c4bcd4e7d987d4797122e5631204e92
#
_entry.id   8c4bcd4e7d987d4797122e5631204e92
#
_cell.length_a   1.000
_cell.length_b   1.000
_cell.length_c   1.000
_cell.angle_alpha   90.00
_cell.angle_beta   90.00
_cell.angle_gamma   90.00
#
_symmetry.space_group_name_H-M   'P 1'
#
loop_
_entity.id
_entity.type
_entity.pdbx_description
1 polymer ?
#
loop_
_entity_poly.entity_id
_entity_poly.type
_entity_poly.pdbx_seq_one_letter_code
_entity_poly.pdbx_strand_id
1 'polypeptide(L)'
;MVLNSARRQRDEVLSAVNDKKDEAVNGRRREIKDSCEKRLAYGTEALKRKYNKVLSEKLTEYKKEYLDRRASLTEAIFDGVKEDILSYMKTPEYTKRFEKYITDITSGGVNFCAEINKNDSAMEKLLTSHGIPFTYSQTDIIGGVKLYGADSNVSYDLSYAAKLQEIRKAFYSGKYK
;
A
#
# COMPACT_ATOMS: atom_id res chain seq x y z
N MET A 1 33.54 -1.79 -93.49
CA MET A 1 32.32 -2.27 -92.74
C MET A 1 32.64 -3.08 -91.48
N VAL A 2 33.62 -3.95 -91.44
CA VAL A 2 33.96 -4.85 -90.29
C VAL A 2 34.36 -4.11 -89.05
N LEU A 3 35.12 -3.04 -89.15
CA LEU A 3 35.58 -2.24 -87.92
C LEU A 3 34.41 -1.53 -87.19
N ASN A 4 33.38 -1.11 -87.93
CA ASN A 4 32.23 -0.46 -87.32
C ASN A 4 31.32 -1.47 -86.62
N SER A 5 31.19 -2.70 -87.18
CA SER A 5 30.49 -3.79 -86.54
C SER A 5 31.19 -4.23 -85.23
N ALA A 6 32.48 -4.39 -85.22
CA ALA A 6 33.27 -4.73 -84.01
C ALA A 6 33.23 -3.67 -82.94
N ARG A 7 33.20 -2.38 -83.31
CA ARG A 7 33.01 -1.28 -82.31
C ARG A 7 31.61 -1.32 -81.67
N ARG A 8 30.58 -1.53 -82.43
CA ARG A 8 29.20 -1.68 -81.89
C ARG A 8 29.09 -2.85 -80.96
N GLN A 9 29.59 -4.01 -81.31
CA GLN A 9 29.60 -5.19 -80.45
C GLN A 9 30.36 -4.93 -79.09
N ARG A 10 31.48 -4.29 -79.17
CA ARG A 10 32.25 -3.88 -77.98
C ARG A 10 31.43 -2.95 -77.07
N ASP A 11 30.76 -1.94 -77.63
CA ASP A 11 30.01 -0.93 -76.89
C ASP A 11 28.75 -1.55 -76.29
N GLU A 12 28.07 -2.50 -77.00
CA GLU A 12 26.95 -3.31 -76.48
C GLU A 12 27.40 -4.17 -75.29
N VAL A 13 28.56 -4.85 -75.38
CA VAL A 13 29.07 -5.67 -74.27
C VAL A 13 29.49 -4.82 -73.11
N LEU A 14 30.11 -3.68 -73.30
CA LEU A 14 30.50 -2.74 -72.23
C LEU A 14 29.26 -2.18 -71.51
N SER A 15 28.20 -1.81 -72.24
CA SER A 15 26.94 -1.37 -71.69
C SER A 15 26.31 -2.45 -70.80
N ALA A 16 26.17 -3.67 -71.36
CA ALA A 16 25.62 -4.81 -70.65
C ALA A 16 26.40 -5.17 -69.37
N VAL A 17 27.74 -5.03 -69.39
CA VAL A 17 28.56 -5.24 -68.19
C VAL A 17 28.37 -4.13 -67.16
N ASN A 18 28.28 -2.88 -67.61
CA ASN A 18 28.02 -1.75 -66.70
C ASN A 18 26.61 -1.86 -66.07
N ASP A 19 25.58 -2.20 -66.84
CA ASP A 19 24.24 -2.40 -66.35
C ASP A 19 24.19 -3.48 -65.28
N LYS A 20 24.80 -4.64 -65.51
CA LYS A 20 24.94 -5.71 -64.50
C LYS A 20 25.68 -5.29 -63.25
N LYS A 21 26.76 -4.52 -63.42
CA LYS A 21 27.54 -3.96 -62.31
C LYS A 21 26.68 -3.02 -61.47
N ASP A 22 25.95 -2.11 -62.10
CA ASP A 22 25.10 -1.13 -61.43
C ASP A 22 23.94 -1.82 -60.72
N GLU A 23 23.35 -2.83 -61.32
CA GLU A 23 22.32 -3.66 -60.70
C GLU A 23 22.84 -4.39 -59.46
N ALA A 24 24.01 -5.02 -59.57
CA ALA A 24 24.64 -5.72 -58.44
C ALA A 24 24.99 -4.75 -57.27
N VAL A 25 25.56 -3.57 -57.60
CA VAL A 25 25.87 -2.54 -56.58
C VAL A 25 24.63 -1.99 -55.92
N ASN A 26 23.57 -1.71 -56.70
CA ASN A 26 22.31 -1.20 -56.19
C ASN A 26 21.57 -2.27 -55.37
N GLY A 27 21.62 -3.51 -55.76
CA GLY A 27 21.11 -4.64 -54.98
C GLY A 27 21.78 -4.73 -53.60
N ARG A 28 23.10 -4.70 -53.62
CA ARG A 28 23.88 -4.75 -52.36
C ARG A 28 23.66 -3.55 -51.45
N ARG A 29 23.50 -2.35 -51.98
CA ARG A 29 23.16 -1.14 -51.23
C ARG A 29 21.80 -1.28 -50.52
N ARG A 30 20.78 -1.84 -51.22
CA ARG A 30 19.45 -2.10 -50.62
C ARG A 30 19.55 -3.09 -49.49
N GLU A 31 20.22 -4.23 -49.67
CA GLU A 31 20.43 -5.24 -48.64
C GLU A 31 21.09 -4.65 -47.36
N ILE A 32 22.16 -3.87 -47.58
CA ILE A 32 22.86 -3.19 -46.43
C ILE A 32 21.91 -2.24 -45.75
N LYS A 33 21.18 -1.40 -46.49
CA LYS A 33 20.22 -0.45 -45.90
C LYS A 33 19.16 -1.17 -45.08
N ASP A 34 18.50 -2.21 -45.65
CA ASP A 34 17.48 -3.00 -44.94
C ASP A 34 18.05 -3.67 -43.69
N SER A 35 19.27 -4.20 -43.80
CA SER A 35 19.96 -4.78 -42.64
C SER A 35 20.23 -3.76 -41.52
N CYS A 36 20.70 -2.56 -41.90
CA CYS A 36 20.93 -1.47 -40.93
C CYS A 36 19.63 -1.00 -40.28
N GLU A 37 18.56 -0.82 -41.06
CA GLU A 37 17.25 -0.42 -40.52
C GLU A 37 16.69 -1.46 -39.55
N LYS A 38 16.77 -2.75 -39.90
CA LYS A 38 16.37 -3.84 -38.97
C LYS A 38 17.18 -3.82 -37.67
N ARG A 39 18.53 -3.71 -37.78
CA ARG A 39 19.41 -3.64 -36.60
C ARG A 39 19.09 -2.44 -35.71
N LEU A 40 18.83 -1.28 -36.32
CA LEU A 40 18.43 -0.07 -35.61
C LEU A 40 17.09 -0.24 -34.90
N ALA A 41 16.09 -0.81 -35.57
CA ALA A 41 14.78 -1.09 -34.99
C ALA A 41 14.90 -2.05 -33.80
N TYR A 42 15.62 -3.16 -33.92
CA TYR A 42 15.87 -4.10 -32.82
C TYR A 42 16.61 -3.45 -31.65
N GLY A 43 17.65 -2.65 -31.93
CA GLY A 43 18.40 -1.94 -30.90
C GLY A 43 17.54 -0.93 -30.16
N THR A 44 16.70 -0.19 -30.87
CA THR A 44 15.78 0.79 -30.29
C THR A 44 14.73 0.11 -29.39
N GLU A 45 14.15 -0.99 -29.87
CA GLU A 45 13.19 -1.77 -29.08
C GLU A 45 13.84 -2.39 -27.82
N ALA A 46 15.01 -2.96 -27.95
CA ALA A 46 15.75 -3.49 -26.81
C ALA A 46 16.05 -2.40 -25.74
N LEU A 47 16.44 -1.21 -26.22
CA LEU A 47 16.70 -0.07 -25.36
C LEU A 47 15.44 0.41 -24.64
N LYS A 48 14.31 0.56 -25.36
CA LYS A 48 13.01 0.91 -24.77
C LYS A 48 12.60 -0.08 -23.69
N ARG A 49 12.70 -1.39 -23.96
CA ARG A 49 12.39 -2.42 -22.96
C ARG A 49 13.25 -2.30 -21.71
N LYS A 50 14.55 -2.08 -21.88
CA LYS A 50 15.49 -1.88 -20.77
C LYS A 50 15.10 -0.67 -19.92
N TYR A 51 14.83 0.48 -20.57
CA TYR A 51 14.43 1.69 -19.85
C TYR A 51 13.09 1.55 -19.15
N ASN A 52 12.10 0.94 -19.80
CA ASN A 52 10.79 0.70 -19.20
C ASN A 52 10.90 -0.21 -17.97
N LYS A 53 11.78 -1.22 -18.02
CA LYS A 53 12.05 -2.09 -16.87
C LYS A 53 12.63 -1.29 -15.70
N VAL A 54 13.68 -0.53 -15.94
CA VAL A 54 14.33 0.32 -14.90
C VAL A 54 13.34 1.34 -14.33
N LEU A 55 12.55 1.97 -15.19
CA LEU A 55 11.53 2.93 -14.75
C LEU A 55 10.49 2.27 -13.86
N SER A 56 9.98 1.10 -14.26
CA SER A 56 9.00 0.34 -13.47
C SER A 56 9.57 -0.09 -12.12
N GLU A 57 10.81 -0.55 -12.07
CA GLU A 57 11.51 -0.91 -10.83
C GLU A 57 11.63 0.31 -9.90
N LYS A 58 12.04 1.45 -10.43
CA LYS A 58 12.17 2.70 -9.65
C LYS A 58 10.82 3.22 -9.15
N LEU A 59 9.79 3.19 -9.97
CA LEU A 59 8.45 3.57 -9.55
C LEU A 59 7.92 2.67 -8.42
N THR A 60 8.22 1.38 -8.49
CA THR A 60 7.84 0.43 -7.44
C THR A 60 8.60 0.69 -6.14
N GLU A 61 9.90 0.98 -6.23
CA GLU A 61 10.75 1.34 -5.09
C GLU A 61 10.22 2.62 -4.39
N TYR A 62 9.99 3.70 -5.13
CA TYR A 62 9.42 4.94 -4.59
C TYR A 62 8.03 4.75 -3.97
N LYS A 63 7.19 3.94 -4.62
CA LYS A 63 5.87 3.64 -4.06
C LYS A 63 5.99 2.90 -2.72
N LYS A 64 6.93 1.97 -2.61
CA LYS A 64 7.22 1.25 -1.36
C LYS A 64 7.70 2.22 -0.28
N GLU A 65 8.71 3.04 -0.56
CA GLU A 65 9.22 4.04 0.37
C GLU A 65 8.12 4.99 0.86
N TYR A 66 7.28 5.46 -0.05
CA TYR A 66 6.14 6.32 0.29
C TYR A 66 5.16 5.63 1.25
N LEU A 67 4.81 4.37 0.97
CA LEU A 67 3.89 3.60 1.80
C LEU A 67 4.50 3.28 3.17
N ASP A 68 5.78 2.93 3.23
CA ASP A 68 6.52 2.67 4.47
C ASP A 68 6.59 3.95 5.33
N ARG A 69 6.88 5.09 4.71
CA ARG A 69 6.88 6.39 5.40
C ARG A 69 5.50 6.75 5.94
N ARG A 70 4.45 6.56 5.12
CA ARG A 70 3.06 6.78 5.55
C ARG A 70 2.69 5.89 6.73
N ALA A 71 3.04 4.60 6.68
CA ALA A 71 2.79 3.66 7.75
C ALA A 71 3.49 4.08 9.05
N SER A 72 4.77 4.43 8.99
CA SER A 72 5.55 4.91 10.13
C SER A 72 4.95 6.16 10.79
N LEU A 73 4.54 7.15 9.99
CA LEU A 73 3.89 8.35 10.51
C LEU A 73 2.52 8.03 11.16
N THR A 74 1.76 7.12 10.55
CA THR A 74 0.48 6.69 11.10
C THR A 74 0.65 5.99 12.45
N GLU A 75 1.62 5.08 12.56
CA GLU A 75 1.93 4.40 13.83
C GLU A 75 2.34 5.42 14.91
N ALA A 76 3.21 6.37 14.58
CA ALA A 76 3.63 7.40 15.53
C ALA A 76 2.44 8.24 16.06
N ILE A 77 1.45 8.53 15.19
CA ILE A 77 0.22 9.23 15.62
C ILE A 77 -0.57 8.35 16.59
N PHE A 78 -0.78 7.08 16.28
CA PHE A 78 -1.54 6.17 17.16
C PHE A 78 -0.83 5.89 18.48
N ASP A 79 0.50 5.84 18.49
CA ASP A 79 1.27 5.72 19.71
C ASP A 79 1.13 6.98 20.59
N GLY A 80 1.18 8.18 20.01
CA GLY A 80 0.88 9.42 20.72
C GLY A 80 -0.53 9.44 21.32
N VAL A 81 -1.54 8.98 20.56
CA VAL A 81 -2.92 8.87 21.08
C VAL A 81 -3.01 7.88 22.24
N LYS A 82 -2.25 6.77 22.24
CA LYS A 82 -2.20 5.85 23.39
C LYS A 82 -1.63 6.53 24.63
N GLU A 83 -0.57 7.31 24.50
CA GLU A 83 0.02 8.07 25.59
C GLU A 83 -0.96 9.10 26.16
N ASP A 84 -1.70 9.79 25.29
CA ASP A 84 -2.76 10.72 25.68
C ASP A 84 -3.88 10.00 26.45
N ILE A 85 -4.31 8.82 26.01
CA ILE A 85 -5.29 8.00 26.71
C ILE A 85 -4.79 7.61 28.11
N LEU A 86 -3.54 7.14 28.23
CA LEU A 86 -2.95 6.77 29.51
C LEU A 86 -2.87 7.98 30.47
N SER A 87 -2.65 9.17 29.92
CA SER A 87 -2.66 10.42 30.69
C SER A 87 -4.08 10.80 31.13
N TYR A 88 -5.06 10.65 30.20
CA TYR A 88 -6.48 10.90 30.46
C TYR A 88 -7.05 9.96 31.53
N MET A 89 -6.64 8.70 31.58
CA MET A 89 -7.09 7.73 32.61
C MET A 89 -6.74 8.16 34.05
N LYS A 90 -5.76 9.04 34.21
CA LYS A 90 -5.39 9.59 35.53
C LYS A 90 -6.26 10.78 35.97
N THR A 91 -7.13 11.27 35.08
CA THR A 91 -7.98 12.44 35.36
C THR A 91 -9.32 12.04 35.98
N PRO A 92 -9.95 12.91 36.79
CA PRO A 92 -11.28 12.62 37.33
C PRO A 92 -12.38 12.58 36.30
N GLU A 93 -12.19 13.20 35.15
CA GLU A 93 -13.13 13.17 34.04
C GLU A 93 -13.30 11.75 33.45
N TYR A 94 -12.22 10.96 33.42
CA TYR A 94 -12.24 9.56 33.05
C TYR A 94 -13.25 8.77 33.88
N THR A 95 -13.12 8.84 35.22
CA THR A 95 -13.98 8.12 36.15
C THR A 95 -15.43 8.56 36.00
N LYS A 96 -15.71 9.88 35.98
CA LYS A 96 -17.07 10.42 35.79
C LYS A 96 -17.73 9.97 34.52
N ARG A 97 -16.97 9.88 33.44
CA ARG A 97 -17.48 9.41 32.14
C ARG A 97 -17.94 7.95 32.20
N PHE A 98 -17.12 7.10 32.78
CA PHE A 98 -17.44 5.68 32.89
C PHE A 98 -18.51 5.41 33.97
N GLU A 99 -18.56 6.16 35.06
CA GLU A 99 -19.64 6.12 36.03
C GLU A 99 -20.99 6.32 35.37
N LYS A 100 -21.11 7.33 34.50
CA LYS A 100 -22.34 7.55 33.72
C LYS A 100 -22.69 6.36 32.85
N TYR A 101 -21.74 5.83 32.08
CA TYR A 101 -21.96 4.67 31.20
C TYR A 101 -22.39 3.42 31.98
N ILE A 102 -21.71 3.14 33.08
CA ILE A 102 -22.02 1.99 33.93
C ILE A 102 -23.44 2.14 34.52
N THR A 103 -23.78 3.31 35.06
CA THR A 103 -25.11 3.60 35.60
C THR A 103 -26.19 3.43 34.54
N ASP A 104 -26.00 3.98 33.35
CA ASP A 104 -26.96 3.88 32.23
C ASP A 104 -27.18 2.42 31.81
N ILE A 105 -26.12 1.60 31.75
CA ILE A 105 -26.19 0.20 31.32
C ILE A 105 -26.79 -0.67 32.42
N THR A 106 -26.44 -0.45 33.67
CA THR A 106 -26.94 -1.26 34.80
C THR A 106 -28.37 -0.92 35.22
N SER A 107 -28.89 0.27 34.85
CA SER A 107 -30.30 0.65 35.11
C SER A 107 -31.30 -0.30 34.47
N GLY A 108 -30.92 -1.12 33.48
CA GLY A 108 -31.74 -2.13 32.83
C GLY A 108 -31.97 -3.41 33.62
N GLY A 109 -31.46 -3.53 34.86
CA GLY A 109 -31.68 -4.70 35.76
C GLY A 109 -30.90 -5.97 35.32
N VAL A 110 -29.96 -5.88 34.43
CA VAL A 110 -29.08 -6.99 33.98
C VAL A 110 -27.86 -7.05 34.86
N ASN A 111 -27.52 -8.24 35.34
CA ASN A 111 -26.24 -8.47 36.04
C ASN A 111 -25.09 -8.53 35.02
N PHE A 112 -24.02 -7.79 35.29
CA PHE A 112 -22.84 -7.77 34.44
C PHE A 112 -21.60 -8.26 35.18
N CYS A 113 -20.70 -8.90 34.45
CA CYS A 113 -19.31 -9.14 34.83
C CYS A 113 -18.42 -8.26 33.94
N ALA A 114 -17.41 -7.64 34.54
CA ALA A 114 -16.52 -6.73 33.83
C ALA A 114 -15.15 -7.33 33.57
N GLU A 115 -14.50 -6.91 32.48
CA GLU A 115 -13.10 -7.16 32.18
C GLU A 115 -12.37 -5.82 32.05
N ILE A 116 -11.30 -5.64 32.84
CA ILE A 116 -10.52 -4.37 32.90
C ILE A 116 -9.03 -4.59 32.73
N ASN A 117 -8.30 -3.51 32.45
CA ASN A 117 -6.84 -3.56 32.44
C ASN A 117 -6.28 -3.61 33.87
N LYS A 118 -5.25 -4.42 34.12
CA LYS A 118 -4.58 -4.52 35.46
C LYS A 118 -4.05 -3.20 35.99
N ASN A 119 -3.72 -2.27 35.10
CA ASN A 119 -3.16 -0.97 35.47
C ASN A 119 -4.23 0.12 35.66
N ASP A 120 -5.52 -0.21 35.50
CA ASP A 120 -6.63 0.73 35.61
C ASP A 120 -7.26 0.71 37.00
N SER A 121 -6.53 1.22 38.01
CA SER A 121 -6.99 1.30 39.39
C SER A 121 -8.21 2.21 39.58
N ALA A 122 -8.44 3.16 38.67
CA ALA A 122 -9.61 4.03 38.72
C ALA A 122 -10.89 3.25 38.39
N MET A 123 -10.83 2.42 37.35
CA MET A 123 -11.93 1.54 36.94
C MET A 123 -12.22 0.46 37.99
N GLU A 124 -11.18 -0.12 38.60
CA GLU A 124 -11.30 -1.11 39.68
C GLU A 124 -12.13 -0.54 40.86
N LYS A 125 -11.80 0.67 41.32
CA LYS A 125 -12.53 1.34 42.40
C LYS A 125 -13.99 1.62 41.98
N LEU A 126 -14.21 2.06 40.76
CA LEU A 126 -15.53 2.38 40.25
C LEU A 126 -16.43 1.13 40.19
N LEU A 127 -15.93 0.02 39.66
CA LEU A 127 -16.68 -1.25 39.56
C LEU A 127 -16.98 -1.81 40.95
N THR A 128 -16.01 -1.72 41.86
CA THR A 128 -16.21 -2.13 43.27
C THR A 128 -17.32 -1.31 43.93
N SER A 129 -17.37 0.01 43.73
CA SER A 129 -18.41 0.89 44.31
C SER A 129 -19.83 0.57 43.76
N HIS A 130 -19.92 0.07 42.54
CA HIS A 130 -21.17 -0.38 41.92
C HIS A 130 -21.50 -1.86 42.18
N GLY A 131 -20.65 -2.60 42.91
CA GLY A 131 -20.86 -4.03 43.18
C GLY A 131 -20.77 -4.94 41.97
N ILE A 132 -20.08 -4.51 40.91
CA ILE A 132 -19.92 -5.27 39.68
C ILE A 132 -18.67 -6.16 39.81
N PRO A 133 -18.80 -7.49 39.71
CA PRO A 133 -17.65 -8.39 39.68
C PRO A 133 -16.80 -8.16 38.44
N PHE A 134 -15.47 -8.19 38.57
CA PHE A 134 -14.57 -7.97 37.46
C PHE A 134 -13.41 -8.97 37.45
N THR A 135 -12.82 -9.12 36.28
CA THR A 135 -11.61 -9.88 36.01
C THR A 135 -10.59 -9.01 35.26
N TYR A 136 -9.32 -9.35 35.35
CA TYR A 136 -8.29 -8.67 34.58
C TYR A 136 -8.15 -9.27 33.20
N SER A 137 -8.14 -8.43 32.18
CA SER A 137 -7.94 -8.86 30.78
C SER A 137 -6.57 -9.47 30.58
N GLN A 138 -6.53 -10.55 29.81
CA GLN A 138 -5.28 -11.14 29.33
C GLN A 138 -4.69 -10.37 28.12
N THR A 139 -5.52 -9.56 27.47
CA THR A 139 -5.13 -8.69 26.36
C THR A 139 -5.00 -7.25 26.83
N ASP A 140 -4.10 -6.48 26.19
CA ASP A 140 -3.99 -5.06 26.50
C ASP A 140 -5.17 -4.29 25.90
N ILE A 141 -6.13 -3.94 26.75
CA ILE A 141 -7.29 -3.11 26.40
C ILE A 141 -7.03 -1.60 26.57
N ILE A 142 -5.78 -1.21 26.89
CA ILE A 142 -5.29 0.14 27.18
C ILE A 142 -5.98 0.71 28.42
N GLY A 143 -7.29 0.85 28.41
CA GLY A 143 -8.17 1.30 29.50
C GLY A 143 -9.63 1.19 29.11
N GLY A 144 -10.52 1.56 30.02
CA GLY A 144 -11.96 1.34 29.89
C GLY A 144 -12.39 -0.04 30.37
N VAL A 145 -13.57 -0.46 29.99
CA VAL A 145 -14.20 -1.69 30.48
C VAL A 145 -14.91 -2.45 29.37
N LYS A 146 -14.86 -3.78 29.45
CA LYS A 146 -15.77 -4.66 28.71
C LYS A 146 -16.77 -5.25 29.69
N LEU A 147 -18.05 -5.15 29.40
CA LEU A 147 -19.14 -5.68 30.20
C LEU A 147 -19.78 -6.86 29.51
N TYR A 148 -19.97 -7.94 30.23
CA TYR A 148 -20.63 -9.15 29.75
C TYR A 148 -21.85 -9.42 30.64
N GLY A 149 -23.02 -9.54 30.02
CA GLY A 149 -24.24 -9.91 30.76
C GLY A 149 -24.12 -11.33 31.30
N ALA A 150 -24.32 -11.50 32.62
CA ALA A 150 -24.20 -12.81 33.28
C ALA A 150 -25.25 -13.81 32.77
N ASP A 151 -26.48 -13.33 32.53
CA ASP A 151 -27.64 -14.15 32.14
C ASP A 151 -28.14 -13.83 30.72
N SER A 152 -27.37 -13.08 29.96
CA SER A 152 -27.79 -12.62 28.61
C SER A 152 -26.62 -12.63 27.65
N ASN A 153 -26.90 -12.81 26.35
CA ASN A 153 -25.88 -12.73 25.28
C ASN A 153 -25.53 -11.26 24.91
N VAL A 154 -25.66 -10.34 25.86
CA VAL A 154 -25.36 -8.93 25.64
C VAL A 154 -23.93 -8.63 26.14
N SER A 155 -23.15 -8.00 25.31
CA SER A 155 -21.82 -7.51 25.70
C SER A 155 -21.59 -6.08 25.20
N TYR A 156 -20.92 -5.29 26.02
CA TYR A 156 -20.53 -3.92 25.68
C TYR A 156 -19.01 -3.81 25.76
N ASP A 157 -18.37 -3.49 24.64
CA ASP A 157 -16.93 -3.19 24.63
C ASP A 157 -16.73 -1.67 24.62
N LEU A 158 -16.47 -1.13 25.79
CA LEU A 158 -16.17 0.29 26.01
C LEU A 158 -14.66 0.53 26.19
N SER A 159 -13.82 -0.39 25.75
CA SER A 159 -12.38 -0.26 25.81
C SER A 159 -11.84 0.74 24.80
N TYR A 160 -10.78 1.46 25.18
CA TYR A 160 -10.10 2.35 24.25
C TYR A 160 -9.34 1.59 23.14
N ALA A 161 -8.92 0.36 23.40
CA ALA A 161 -8.32 -0.49 22.38
C ALA A 161 -9.29 -0.78 21.21
N ALA A 162 -10.54 -1.13 21.52
CA ALA A 162 -11.57 -1.34 20.50
C ALA A 162 -11.85 -0.06 19.72
N LYS A 163 -11.97 1.07 20.42
CA LYS A 163 -12.21 2.38 19.78
C LYS A 163 -11.06 2.83 18.88
N LEU A 164 -9.82 2.66 19.32
CA LEU A 164 -8.64 2.93 18.49
C LEU A 164 -8.60 2.03 17.25
N GLN A 165 -8.94 0.77 17.40
CA GLN A 165 -8.97 -0.16 16.27
C GLN A 165 -10.05 0.22 15.24
N GLU A 166 -11.22 0.68 15.71
CA GLU A 166 -12.29 1.20 14.85
C GLU A 166 -11.82 2.42 14.07
N ILE A 167 -11.21 3.41 14.75
CA ILE A 167 -10.67 4.62 14.15
C ILE A 167 -9.56 4.28 13.16
N ARG A 168 -8.68 3.35 13.50
CA ARG A 168 -7.61 2.88 12.62
C ARG A 168 -8.15 2.26 11.33
N LYS A 169 -9.15 1.40 11.43
CA LYS A 169 -9.85 0.83 10.26
C LYS A 169 -10.48 1.92 9.41
N ALA A 170 -11.16 2.88 10.02
CA ALA A 170 -11.79 4.00 9.33
C ALA A 170 -10.75 4.90 8.64
N PHE A 171 -9.60 5.14 9.27
CA PHE A 171 -8.49 5.89 8.67
C PHE A 171 -7.93 5.20 7.41
N TYR A 172 -7.67 3.89 7.47
CA TYR A 172 -7.18 3.14 6.32
C TYR A 172 -8.22 2.97 5.21
N SER A 173 -9.52 2.93 5.55
CA SER A 173 -10.60 2.87 4.56
C SER A 173 -10.90 4.20 3.87
N GLY A 174 -10.22 5.28 4.26
CA GLY A 174 -10.38 6.61 3.67
C GLY A 174 -11.64 7.37 4.11
N LYS A 175 -12.31 6.95 5.18
CA LYS A 175 -13.47 7.66 5.72
C LYS A 175 -13.16 9.07 6.27
N TYR A 176 -11.89 9.36 6.53
CA TYR A 176 -11.42 10.66 7.02
C TYR A 176 -10.55 11.37 5.95
N LYS A 177 -11.02 11.38 4.70
CA LYS A 177 -10.44 12.23 3.66
C LYS A 177 -11.09 13.61 3.68
#